data_c8df75721b781c16e46708adccac8787
#
_entry.id   c8df75721b781c16e46708adccac8787
#
_cell.length_a   1.000
_cell.length_b   1.000
_cell.length_c   1.000
_cell.angle_alpha   90.00
_cell.angle_beta   90.00
_cell.angle_gamma   90.00
#
_symmetry.space_group_name_H-M   'P 1'
#
loop_
_entity.id
_entity.type
_entity.pdbx_description
1 polymer ?
#
loop_
_entity_poly.entity_id
_entity_poly.type
_entity_poly.pdbx_seq_one_letter_code
_entity_poly.pdbx_strand_id
1 'polypeptide(L)'
;MDHAASTPSPFTLPDTLPVIVLEECCLFPGCFLPLYIFEQRYRQMLAHALSGSRMFCVGTMLTQGDEGDILPVSTAGLVRACKTQADGTSHVMLYGVGRIRLTGWTQEWPFRIATIEAMPTTLLTAAPDELKQMRDRALALLPDVVPECGEAMRQLRIMLELMACPEVVCDILSYHFIRHPLVLHSLLAEPVLERRYRLLTDELERLREQA
;
A
#
# COMPACT_ATOMS: atom_id res chain seq x y z
N MET A 1 -29.91 8.04 8.37
CA MET A 1 -28.66 7.43 8.84
C MET A 1 -27.97 6.91 7.58
N ASP A 2 -27.43 7.82 6.78
CA ASP A 2 -26.80 7.45 5.50
C ASP A 2 -25.31 7.36 5.71
N HIS A 3 -24.81 6.16 5.46
CA HIS A 3 -23.38 5.84 5.48
C HIS A 3 -22.67 6.67 4.42
N ALA A 4 -21.68 7.42 4.86
CA ALA A 4 -20.72 8.05 3.95
C ALA A 4 -20.17 6.99 2.99
N ALA A 5 -20.47 7.17 1.71
CA ALA A 5 -20.14 6.25 0.65
C ALA A 5 -18.61 6.17 0.50
N SER A 6 -18.03 5.12 1.03
CA SER A 6 -16.76 4.61 0.57
C SER A 6 -16.89 4.38 -0.95
N THR A 7 -16.06 5.00 -1.75
CA THR A 7 -16.04 4.76 -3.19
C THR A 7 -15.80 3.26 -3.39
N PRO A 8 -16.73 2.50 -3.97
CA PRO A 8 -16.55 1.06 -4.12
C PRO A 8 -15.32 0.83 -5.00
N SER A 9 -14.39 0.02 -4.53
CA SER A 9 -13.27 -0.43 -5.35
C SER A 9 -13.85 -1.05 -6.62
N PRO A 10 -13.39 -0.67 -7.82
CA PRO A 10 -13.85 -1.25 -9.06
C PRO A 10 -13.47 -2.73 -9.20
N PHE A 11 -12.76 -3.28 -8.21
CA PHE A 11 -12.27 -4.65 -8.18
C PHE A 11 -13.02 -5.45 -7.13
N THR A 12 -13.54 -6.63 -7.54
CA THR A 12 -14.04 -7.63 -6.60
C THR A 12 -12.87 -8.38 -6.01
N LEU A 13 -12.69 -8.28 -4.68
CA LEU A 13 -11.68 -9.05 -3.98
C LEU A 13 -12.15 -10.51 -3.84
N PRO A 14 -11.28 -11.50 -4.07
CA PRO A 14 -11.57 -12.90 -3.75
C PRO A 14 -11.49 -13.12 -2.23
N ASP A 15 -12.03 -14.24 -1.75
CA ASP A 15 -11.98 -14.60 -0.31
C ASP A 15 -10.57 -14.96 0.16
N THR A 16 -9.70 -15.38 -0.76
CA THR A 16 -8.31 -15.75 -0.45
C THR A 16 -7.36 -15.15 -1.47
N LEU A 17 -6.14 -14.83 -1.02
CA LEU A 17 -5.06 -14.35 -1.89
C LEU A 17 -3.76 -15.09 -1.62
N PRO A 18 -2.97 -15.39 -2.68
CA PRO A 18 -1.56 -15.74 -2.53
C PRO A 18 -0.78 -14.61 -1.88
N VAL A 19 0.23 -14.95 -1.08
CA VAL A 19 1.03 -13.98 -0.31
C VAL A 19 2.50 -14.12 -0.66
N ILE A 20 3.11 -13.03 -1.16
CA ILE A 20 4.54 -12.89 -1.18
C ILE A 20 4.99 -12.23 0.12
N VAL A 21 5.93 -12.86 0.84
CA VAL A 21 6.46 -12.33 2.11
C VAL A 21 7.74 -11.57 1.83
N LEU A 22 7.76 -10.29 2.20
CA LEU A 22 8.90 -9.40 1.99
C LEU A 22 9.24 -8.67 3.29
N GLU A 23 10.54 -8.50 3.53
CA GLU A 23 11.03 -7.73 4.67
C GLU A 23 10.78 -6.24 4.45
N GLU A 24 10.19 -5.60 5.46
CA GLU A 24 10.00 -4.14 5.55
C GLU A 24 9.34 -3.50 4.30
N CYS A 25 8.62 -4.29 3.52
CA CYS A 25 8.01 -3.84 2.28
C CYS A 25 6.48 -3.82 2.41
N CYS A 26 5.89 -2.65 2.20
CA CYS A 26 4.44 -2.44 2.14
C CYS A 26 4.02 -1.99 0.75
N LEU A 27 2.90 -2.49 0.27
CA LEU A 27 2.20 -1.92 -0.87
C LEU A 27 1.03 -1.07 -0.36
N PHE A 28 0.80 0.08 -0.97
CA PHE A 28 -0.35 0.93 -0.66
C PHE A 28 -1.38 0.94 -1.78
N PRO A 29 -2.67 1.15 -1.47
CA PRO A 29 -3.68 1.37 -2.50
C PRO A 29 -3.30 2.54 -3.42
N GLY A 30 -3.53 2.38 -4.72
CA GLY A 30 -3.17 3.39 -5.72
C GLY A 30 -1.69 3.45 -6.10
N CYS A 31 -0.82 2.70 -5.42
CA CYS A 31 0.63 2.70 -5.67
C CYS A 31 1.07 1.49 -6.50
N PHE A 32 2.23 1.63 -7.13
CA PHE A 32 2.86 0.56 -7.89
C PHE A 32 4.09 0.03 -7.16
N LEU A 33 4.22 -1.30 -7.13
CA LEU A 33 5.39 -1.99 -6.60
C LEU A 33 6.02 -2.86 -7.70
N PRO A 34 7.23 -2.51 -8.17
CA PRO A 34 7.99 -3.36 -9.07
C PRO A 34 8.59 -4.52 -8.28
N LEU A 35 8.41 -5.74 -8.77
CA LEU A 35 8.94 -6.96 -8.15
C LEU A 35 9.74 -7.76 -9.17
N TYR A 36 10.84 -8.37 -8.70
CA TYR A 36 11.58 -9.39 -9.44
C TYR A 36 11.37 -10.73 -8.77
N ILE A 37 10.66 -11.63 -9.45
CA ILE A 37 10.26 -12.94 -8.94
C ILE A 37 11.24 -13.98 -9.46
N PHE A 38 12.11 -14.51 -8.59
CA PHE A 38 13.14 -15.49 -8.93
C PHE A 38 13.04 -16.77 -8.10
N GLU A 39 12.59 -16.71 -6.85
CA GLU A 39 12.44 -17.87 -5.98
C GLU A 39 11.39 -18.84 -6.51
N GLN A 40 11.67 -20.15 -6.46
CA GLN A 40 10.79 -21.18 -7.00
C GLN A 40 9.38 -21.12 -6.41
N ARG A 41 9.26 -20.90 -5.09
CA ARG A 41 7.96 -20.76 -4.41
C ARG A 41 7.15 -19.57 -4.96
N TYR A 42 7.78 -18.44 -5.20
CA TYR A 42 7.09 -17.25 -5.72
C TYR A 42 6.84 -17.30 -7.23
N ARG A 43 7.64 -18.08 -7.98
CA ARG A 43 7.32 -18.37 -9.38
C ARG A 43 6.05 -19.21 -9.49
N GLN A 44 5.87 -20.21 -8.62
CA GLN A 44 4.63 -21.01 -8.54
C GLN A 44 3.45 -20.16 -8.08
N MET A 45 3.64 -19.32 -7.06
CA MET A 45 2.64 -18.36 -6.60
C MET A 45 2.18 -17.42 -7.73
N LEU A 46 3.11 -16.86 -8.49
CA LEU A 46 2.80 -15.97 -9.61
C LEU A 46 2.03 -16.70 -10.70
N ALA A 47 2.44 -17.92 -11.07
CA ALA A 47 1.70 -18.74 -12.03
C ALA A 47 0.27 -19.02 -11.57
N HIS A 48 0.08 -19.35 -10.28
CA HIS A 48 -1.23 -19.51 -9.67
C HIS A 48 -2.06 -18.23 -9.75
N ALA A 49 -1.51 -17.08 -9.35
CA ALA A 49 -2.19 -15.79 -9.41
C ALA A 49 -2.61 -15.45 -10.86
N LEU A 50 -1.71 -15.62 -11.84
CA LEU A 50 -1.96 -15.30 -13.24
C LEU A 50 -3.02 -16.21 -13.89
N SER A 51 -3.18 -17.45 -13.43
CA SER A 51 -4.23 -18.36 -13.90
C SER A 51 -5.61 -18.07 -13.31
N GLY A 52 -5.69 -17.24 -12.28
CA GLY A 52 -6.92 -16.88 -11.58
C GLY A 52 -7.25 -15.39 -11.64
N SER A 53 -7.40 -14.77 -10.47
CA SER A 53 -7.78 -13.38 -10.31
C SER A 53 -6.72 -12.35 -10.77
N ARG A 54 -5.51 -12.79 -11.06
CA ARG A 54 -4.32 -11.97 -11.30
C ARG A 54 -3.94 -11.10 -10.08
N MET A 55 -4.36 -11.53 -8.89
CA MET A 55 -4.10 -10.83 -7.64
C MET A 55 -3.25 -11.67 -6.69
N PHE A 56 -2.40 -10.99 -5.93
CA PHE A 56 -1.73 -11.49 -4.73
C PHE A 56 -1.44 -10.32 -3.80
N CYS A 57 -1.11 -10.58 -2.54
CA CYS A 57 -0.78 -9.51 -1.60
C CYS A 57 0.67 -9.61 -1.11
N VAL A 58 1.16 -8.51 -0.53
CA VAL A 58 2.50 -8.41 0.06
C VAL A 58 2.36 -8.55 1.57
N GLY A 59 2.75 -9.70 2.10
CA GLY A 59 2.89 -9.91 3.53
C GLY A 59 4.17 -9.22 4.03
N THR A 60 4.04 -8.21 4.85
CA THR A 60 5.18 -7.48 5.42
C THR A 60 5.69 -8.22 6.65
N MET A 61 6.98 -8.53 6.68
CA MET A 61 7.70 -9.06 7.83
C MET A 61 8.69 -8.00 8.33
N LEU A 62 8.83 -7.87 9.65
CA LEU A 62 9.85 -7.00 10.24
C LEU A 62 11.17 -7.76 10.35
N THR A 63 12.29 -7.05 10.13
CA THR A 63 13.65 -7.64 10.09
C THR A 63 14.05 -8.43 11.37
N GLN A 64 13.40 -8.14 12.50
CA GLN A 64 13.64 -8.84 13.77
C GLN A 64 12.58 -9.91 14.08
N GLY A 65 11.68 -10.22 13.14
CA GLY A 65 10.63 -11.24 13.29
C GLY A 65 11.03 -12.57 12.67
N ASP A 66 10.45 -13.65 13.17
CA ASP A 66 10.50 -14.96 12.51
C ASP A 66 9.68 -14.92 11.21
N GLU A 67 9.97 -15.81 10.23
CA GLU A 67 9.18 -15.93 8.97
C GLU A 67 7.67 -16.12 9.21
N GLY A 68 7.27 -16.41 10.46
CA GLY A 68 5.88 -16.52 10.90
C GLY A 68 5.22 -15.17 11.25
N ASP A 69 5.99 -14.15 11.56
CA ASP A 69 5.50 -12.87 12.10
C ASP A 69 5.13 -11.88 10.98
N ILE A 70 4.21 -12.31 10.12
CA ILE A 70 3.67 -11.45 9.07
C ILE A 70 2.65 -10.49 9.70
N LEU A 71 2.84 -9.20 9.44
CA LEU A 71 1.92 -8.17 9.91
C LEU A 71 0.51 -8.39 9.34
N PRO A 72 -0.55 -8.22 10.17
CA PRO A 72 -1.90 -8.67 9.81
C PRO A 72 -2.59 -7.83 8.74
N VAL A 73 -2.06 -6.63 8.45
CA VAL A 73 -2.64 -5.74 7.43
C VAL A 73 -1.73 -5.67 6.22
N SER A 74 -2.34 -5.74 5.05
CA SER A 74 -1.69 -5.75 3.75
C SER A 74 -2.53 -4.97 2.74
N THR A 75 -2.09 -4.99 1.49
CA THR A 75 -2.83 -4.49 0.34
C THR A 75 -2.99 -5.59 -0.69
N ALA A 76 -4.21 -5.79 -1.17
CA ALA A 76 -4.46 -6.64 -2.33
C ALA A 76 -3.84 -5.98 -3.57
N GLY A 77 -2.97 -6.70 -4.26
CA GLY A 77 -2.25 -6.23 -5.44
C GLY A 77 -2.74 -6.91 -6.70
N LEU A 78 -3.00 -6.13 -7.75
CA LEU A 78 -3.34 -6.60 -9.09
C LEU A 78 -2.09 -6.59 -9.97
N VAL A 79 -1.78 -7.69 -10.63
CA VAL A 79 -0.69 -7.78 -11.60
C VAL A 79 -1.06 -6.99 -12.87
N ARG A 80 -0.49 -5.79 -13.02
CA ARG A 80 -0.73 -4.91 -14.19
C ARG A 80 0.15 -5.25 -15.36
N ALA A 81 1.39 -5.67 -15.09
CA ALA A 81 2.32 -6.14 -16.10
C ALA A 81 3.16 -7.30 -15.54
N CYS A 82 3.46 -8.26 -16.41
CA CYS A 82 4.35 -9.37 -16.09
C CYS A 82 5.17 -9.72 -17.33
N LYS A 83 6.49 -9.77 -17.18
CA LYS A 83 7.41 -10.23 -18.22
C LYS A 83 8.24 -11.37 -17.68
N THR A 84 7.93 -12.58 -18.12
CA THR A 84 8.69 -13.79 -17.77
C THR A 84 9.86 -13.95 -18.73
N GLN A 85 11.02 -14.31 -18.20
CA GLN A 85 12.26 -14.56 -18.90
C GLN A 85 12.41 -16.06 -19.25
N ALA A 86 13.38 -16.37 -20.12
CA ALA A 86 13.65 -17.75 -20.54
C ALA A 86 14.07 -18.67 -19.38
N ASP A 87 14.71 -18.13 -18.34
CA ASP A 87 15.09 -18.84 -17.12
C ASP A 87 13.93 -19.03 -16.13
N GLY A 88 12.75 -18.51 -16.47
CA GLY A 88 11.52 -18.58 -15.68
C GLY A 88 11.42 -17.56 -14.57
N THR A 89 12.35 -16.61 -14.45
CA THR A 89 12.22 -15.43 -13.60
C THR A 89 11.24 -14.44 -14.20
N SER A 90 10.67 -13.54 -13.42
CA SER A 90 9.67 -12.59 -13.92
C SER A 90 9.85 -11.20 -13.31
N HIS A 91 9.73 -10.17 -14.15
CA HIS A 91 9.49 -8.80 -13.71
C HIS A 91 7.99 -8.55 -13.66
N VAL A 92 7.52 -8.11 -12.51
CA VAL A 92 6.09 -7.88 -12.24
C VAL A 92 5.89 -6.43 -11.80
N MET A 93 4.84 -5.80 -12.32
CA MET A 93 4.35 -4.53 -11.81
C MET A 93 3.04 -4.81 -11.08
N LEU A 94 3.07 -4.73 -9.75
CA LEU A 94 1.93 -4.93 -8.87
C LEU A 94 1.29 -3.57 -8.56
N TYR A 95 -0.03 -3.47 -8.70
CA TYR A 95 -0.81 -2.27 -8.39
C TYR A 95 -1.70 -2.52 -7.17
N GLY A 96 -1.60 -1.70 -6.13
CA GLY A 96 -2.43 -1.78 -4.94
C GLY A 96 -3.88 -1.39 -5.23
N VAL A 97 -4.82 -2.30 -4.98
CA VAL A 97 -6.25 -2.08 -5.25
C VAL A 97 -7.08 -1.81 -4.01
N GLY A 98 -6.64 -2.22 -2.83
CA GLY A 98 -7.35 -1.96 -1.59
C GLY A 98 -6.69 -2.62 -0.38
N ARG A 99 -6.93 -2.03 0.80
CA ARG A 99 -6.46 -2.58 2.07
C ARG A 99 -7.21 -3.84 2.42
N ILE A 100 -6.48 -4.81 2.98
CA ILE A 100 -6.99 -6.07 3.45
C ILE A 100 -6.39 -6.44 4.80
N ARG A 101 -7.12 -7.24 5.56
CA ARG A 101 -6.65 -7.95 6.74
C ARG A 101 -6.44 -9.41 6.41
N LEU A 102 -5.30 -9.97 6.77
CA LEU A 102 -5.04 -11.40 6.72
C LEU A 102 -5.66 -12.03 7.97
N THR A 103 -6.59 -12.97 7.81
CA THR A 103 -7.36 -13.55 8.91
C THR A 103 -7.01 -15.01 9.19
N GLY A 104 -6.28 -15.65 8.29
CA GLY A 104 -5.83 -17.03 8.46
C GLY A 104 -5.10 -17.54 7.24
N TRP A 105 -4.53 -18.74 7.35
CA TRP A 105 -3.81 -19.40 6.27
C TRP A 105 -4.60 -20.61 5.78
N THR A 106 -4.87 -20.66 4.47
CA THR A 106 -5.49 -21.83 3.82
C THR A 106 -4.43 -22.74 3.20
N GLN A 107 -3.25 -22.22 2.95
CA GLN A 107 -2.08 -22.95 2.47
C GLN A 107 -0.81 -22.26 3.00
N GLU A 108 0.20 -23.07 3.37
CA GLU A 108 1.50 -22.55 3.78
C GLU A 108 2.63 -22.95 2.83
N TRP A 109 2.47 -24.07 2.14
CA TRP A 109 3.47 -24.61 1.21
C TRP A 109 2.86 -25.03 -0.12
N PRO A 110 3.50 -24.87 -1.30
CA PRO A 110 4.84 -24.32 -1.55
C PRO A 110 4.94 -22.77 -1.43
N PHE A 111 3.81 -22.08 -1.41
CA PHE A 111 3.67 -20.66 -1.12
C PHE A 111 2.43 -20.43 -0.25
N ARG A 112 2.39 -19.34 0.44
CA ARG A 112 1.28 -19.04 1.35
C ARG A 112 0.05 -18.52 0.60
N ILE A 113 -1.14 -18.94 1.06
CA ILE A 113 -2.44 -18.38 0.67
C ILE A 113 -3.18 -18.01 1.95
N ALA A 114 -3.59 -16.76 2.06
CA ALA A 114 -4.32 -16.25 3.20
C ALA A 114 -5.81 -16.07 2.89
N THR A 115 -6.66 -16.32 3.89
CA THR A 115 -8.01 -15.77 3.93
C THR A 115 -7.91 -14.28 4.21
N ILE A 116 -8.71 -13.47 3.52
CA ILE A 116 -8.64 -12.02 3.61
C ILE A 116 -10.00 -11.41 3.90
N GLU A 117 -9.97 -10.25 4.57
CA GLU A 117 -11.11 -9.36 4.74
C GLU A 117 -10.77 -7.97 4.21
N ALA A 118 -11.70 -7.36 3.47
CA ALA A 118 -11.53 -5.99 3.02
C ALA A 118 -11.50 -5.02 4.22
N MET A 119 -10.59 -4.05 4.16
CA MET A 119 -10.51 -2.96 5.15
C MET A 119 -10.83 -1.62 4.46
N PRO A 120 -12.11 -1.26 4.35
CA PRO A 120 -12.49 0.01 3.75
C PRO A 120 -12.01 1.17 4.62
N THR A 121 -11.67 2.28 3.98
CA THR A 121 -11.40 3.53 4.67
C THR A 121 -12.66 4.04 5.34
N THR A 122 -12.52 4.49 6.57
CA THR A 122 -13.58 5.12 7.35
C THR A 122 -13.26 6.58 7.63
N LEU A 123 -14.30 7.38 7.83
CA LEU A 123 -14.21 8.76 8.25
C LEU A 123 -14.82 8.90 9.66
N LEU A 124 -14.25 9.75 10.50
CA LEU A 124 -14.86 10.05 11.81
C LEU A 124 -16.07 10.96 11.60
N THR A 125 -15.84 12.25 11.53
CA THR A 125 -16.88 13.26 11.38
C THR A 125 -16.41 14.41 10.52
N ALA A 126 -15.27 14.26 9.84
CA ALA A 126 -14.65 15.36 9.13
C ALA A 126 -15.54 15.85 7.99
N ALA A 127 -15.84 17.14 8.02
CA ALA A 127 -16.41 17.81 6.86
C ALA A 127 -15.41 17.75 5.70
N PRO A 128 -15.87 17.76 4.44
CA PRO A 128 -14.98 17.75 3.27
C PRO A 128 -13.89 18.81 3.31
N ASP A 129 -14.16 19.98 3.89
CA ASP A 129 -13.20 21.07 4.06
C ASP A 129 -12.09 20.74 5.07
N GLU A 130 -12.38 19.99 6.13
CA GLU A 130 -11.38 19.56 7.10
C GLU A 130 -10.40 18.56 6.49
N LEU A 131 -10.90 17.58 5.73
CA LEU A 131 -10.04 16.64 5.01
C LEU A 131 -9.17 17.35 3.97
N LYS A 132 -9.71 18.34 3.29
CA LYS A 132 -8.95 19.18 2.36
C LYS A 132 -7.84 19.94 3.10
N GLN A 133 -8.13 20.53 4.25
CA GLN A 133 -7.13 21.22 5.08
C GLN A 133 -6.01 20.27 5.54
N MET A 134 -6.37 19.04 5.99
CA MET A 134 -5.38 18.04 6.38
C MET A 134 -4.47 17.65 5.21
N ARG A 135 -5.04 17.44 4.03
CA ARG A 135 -4.30 17.17 2.79
C ARG A 135 -3.35 18.33 2.45
N ASP A 136 -3.88 19.54 2.43
CA ASP A 136 -3.11 20.73 2.05
C ASP A 136 -1.96 20.98 3.04
N ARG A 137 -2.17 20.71 4.35
CA ARG A 137 -1.09 20.75 5.35
C ARG A 137 0.01 19.72 5.06
N ALA A 138 -0.36 18.47 4.76
CA ALA A 138 0.62 17.43 4.44
C ALA A 138 1.43 17.79 3.17
N LEU A 139 0.75 18.31 2.13
CA LEU A 139 1.41 18.76 0.90
C LEU A 139 2.36 19.96 1.13
N ALA A 140 2.02 20.85 2.06
CA ALA A 140 2.85 22.02 2.39
C ALA A 140 4.18 21.65 3.08
N LEU A 141 4.26 20.48 3.73
CA LEU A 141 5.49 19.99 4.37
C LEU A 141 6.49 19.36 3.39
N LEU A 142 6.05 18.94 2.20
CA LEU A 142 6.89 18.21 1.26
C LEU A 142 8.16 18.95 0.81
N PRO A 143 8.14 20.28 0.53
CA PRO A 143 9.34 20.99 0.10
C PRO A 143 10.47 20.94 1.12
N ASP A 144 10.12 20.90 2.41
CA ASP A 144 11.08 20.89 3.49
C ASP A 144 11.68 19.50 3.75
N VAL A 145 10.92 18.44 3.43
CA VAL A 145 11.32 17.03 3.63
C VAL A 145 12.12 16.49 2.45
N VAL A 146 11.81 16.98 1.24
CA VAL A 146 12.48 16.55 0.01
C VAL A 146 13.07 17.78 -0.67
N PRO A 147 14.34 18.09 -0.41
CA PRO A 147 15.01 19.19 -1.11
C PRO A 147 14.97 18.91 -2.60
N GLU A 148 14.80 19.97 -3.40
CA GLU A 148 14.51 19.98 -4.84
C GLU A 148 15.16 18.83 -5.65
N CYS A 149 14.53 17.69 -5.69
CA CYS A 149 14.92 16.54 -6.48
C CYS A 149 14.23 16.57 -7.85
N GLY A 150 14.63 17.51 -8.70
CA GLY A 150 14.37 17.45 -10.13
C GLY A 150 12.92 17.62 -10.58
N GLU A 151 12.73 17.57 -11.88
CA GLU A 151 11.45 17.77 -12.58
C GLU A 151 10.38 16.73 -12.19
N ALA A 152 10.78 15.47 -11.94
CA ALA A 152 9.84 14.42 -11.58
C ALA A 152 9.11 14.69 -10.24
N MET A 153 9.80 15.26 -9.27
CA MET A 153 9.19 15.62 -7.97
C MET A 153 8.24 16.81 -8.10
N ARG A 154 8.59 17.80 -8.92
CA ARG A 154 7.67 18.91 -9.22
C ARG A 154 6.40 18.40 -9.90
N GLN A 155 6.51 17.49 -10.86
CA GLN A 155 5.37 16.90 -11.55
C GLN A 155 4.51 16.07 -10.60
N LEU A 156 5.12 15.26 -9.73
CA LEU A 156 4.41 14.51 -8.70
C LEU A 156 3.61 15.45 -7.78
N ARG A 157 4.23 16.53 -7.30
CA ARG A 157 3.57 17.51 -6.44
C ARG A 157 2.36 18.15 -7.15
N ILE A 158 2.53 18.63 -8.38
CA ILE A 158 1.43 19.19 -9.18
C ILE A 158 0.30 18.17 -9.34
N MET A 159 0.65 16.92 -9.64
CA MET A 159 -0.34 15.84 -9.75
C MET A 159 -1.10 15.63 -8.43
N LEU A 160 -0.41 15.61 -7.29
CA LEU A 160 -1.04 15.45 -5.97
C LEU A 160 -1.95 16.61 -5.58
N GLU A 161 -1.56 17.85 -5.94
CA GLU A 161 -2.37 19.04 -5.71
C GLU A 161 -3.68 19.02 -6.54
N LEU A 162 -3.65 18.42 -7.73
CA LEU A 162 -4.82 18.28 -8.62
C LEU A 162 -5.71 17.09 -8.26
N MET A 163 -5.23 16.14 -7.43
CA MET A 163 -6.02 14.99 -7.02
C MET A 163 -7.16 15.40 -6.08
N ALA A 164 -8.39 15.06 -6.47
CA ALA A 164 -9.59 15.38 -5.69
C ALA A 164 -9.81 14.47 -4.47
N CYS A 165 -9.27 13.24 -4.49
CA CYS A 165 -9.50 12.24 -3.45
C CYS A 165 -8.42 12.32 -2.34
N PRO A 166 -8.77 12.79 -1.12
CA PRO A 166 -7.80 12.92 -0.04
C PRO A 166 -7.18 11.57 0.37
N GLU A 167 -7.93 10.48 0.30
CA GLU A 167 -7.43 9.14 0.63
C GLU A 167 -6.27 8.74 -0.27
N VAL A 168 -6.43 8.89 -1.59
CA VAL A 168 -5.40 8.55 -2.57
C VAL A 168 -4.14 9.39 -2.35
N VAL A 169 -4.30 10.68 -2.06
CA VAL A 169 -3.17 11.57 -1.76
C VAL A 169 -2.44 11.11 -0.50
N CYS A 170 -3.17 10.79 0.58
CA CYS A 170 -2.58 10.28 1.82
C CYS A 170 -1.75 9.00 1.58
N ASP A 171 -2.27 8.07 0.79
CA ASP A 171 -1.62 6.80 0.48
C ASP A 171 -0.36 6.98 -0.36
N ILE A 172 -0.42 7.82 -1.39
CA ILE A 172 0.74 8.14 -2.22
C ILE A 172 1.83 8.84 -1.39
N LEU A 173 1.47 9.81 -0.56
CA LEU A 173 2.41 10.49 0.32
C LEU A 173 3.07 9.52 1.31
N SER A 174 2.29 8.67 1.95
CA SER A 174 2.80 7.65 2.86
C SER A 174 3.79 6.73 2.16
N TYR A 175 3.43 6.20 1.01
CA TYR A 175 4.25 5.24 0.26
C TYR A 175 5.58 5.83 -0.25
N HIS A 176 5.55 7.07 -0.75
CA HIS A 176 6.73 7.65 -1.38
C HIS A 176 7.67 8.38 -0.42
N PHE A 177 7.17 8.93 0.69
CA PHE A 177 7.95 9.80 1.57
C PHE A 177 8.27 9.19 2.93
N ILE A 178 7.48 8.25 3.43
CA ILE A 178 7.76 7.59 4.71
C ILE A 178 8.68 6.39 4.47
N ARG A 179 9.78 6.33 5.24
CA ARG A 179 10.82 5.29 5.10
C ARG A 179 10.85 4.32 6.29
N HIS A 180 10.40 4.76 7.46
CA HIS A 180 10.44 3.93 8.66
C HIS A 180 9.38 2.81 8.56
N PRO A 181 9.78 1.52 8.58
CA PRO A 181 8.88 0.40 8.27
C PRO A 181 7.66 0.31 9.19
N LEU A 182 7.86 0.53 10.51
CA LEU A 182 6.77 0.50 11.49
C LEU A 182 5.77 1.64 11.29
N VAL A 183 6.25 2.85 10.96
CA VAL A 183 5.38 4.00 10.68
C VAL A 183 4.61 3.75 9.39
N LEU A 184 5.30 3.26 8.36
CA LEU A 184 4.68 2.92 7.08
C LEU A 184 3.57 1.88 7.26
N HIS A 185 3.84 0.81 8.01
CA HIS A 185 2.81 -0.18 8.32
C HIS A 185 1.68 0.40 9.18
N SER A 186 1.96 1.26 10.16
CA SER A 186 0.92 1.91 10.97
C SER A 186 -0.01 2.77 10.11
N LEU A 187 0.53 3.49 9.13
CA LEU A 187 -0.24 4.24 8.13
C LEU A 187 -1.10 3.32 7.26
N LEU A 188 -0.57 2.17 6.86
CA LEU A 188 -1.33 1.18 6.11
C LEU A 188 -2.46 0.57 6.95
N ALA A 189 -2.20 0.30 8.23
CA ALA A 189 -3.10 -0.40 9.14
C ALA A 189 -4.22 0.50 9.71
N GLU A 190 -4.09 1.83 9.65
CA GLU A 190 -5.10 2.75 10.19
C GLU A 190 -6.26 2.93 9.18
N PRO A 191 -7.48 2.46 9.51
CA PRO A 191 -8.62 2.59 8.62
C PRO A 191 -9.22 4.00 8.58
N VAL A 192 -9.00 4.82 9.62
CA VAL A 192 -9.60 6.15 9.74
C VAL A 192 -8.72 7.19 9.04
N LEU A 193 -9.25 7.84 8.01
CA LEU A 193 -8.47 8.74 7.15
C LEU A 193 -7.88 9.93 7.92
N GLU A 194 -8.63 10.54 8.82
CA GLU A 194 -8.15 11.67 9.64
C GLU A 194 -6.98 11.27 10.55
N ARG A 195 -7.00 10.05 11.08
CA ARG A 195 -5.89 9.52 11.88
C ARG A 195 -4.68 9.24 11.02
N ARG A 196 -4.88 8.71 9.80
CA ARG A 196 -3.79 8.54 8.83
C ARG A 196 -3.12 9.87 8.51
N TYR A 197 -3.89 10.93 8.26
CA TYR A 197 -3.33 12.26 8.00
C TYR A 197 -2.55 12.82 9.20
N ARG A 198 -3.03 12.59 10.43
CA ARG A 198 -2.27 12.99 11.63
C ARG A 198 -0.93 12.25 11.72
N LEU A 199 -0.96 10.92 11.64
CA LEU A 199 0.27 10.10 11.64
C LEU A 199 1.25 10.52 10.53
N LEU A 200 0.74 10.75 9.32
CA LEU A 200 1.53 11.21 8.18
C LEU A 200 2.15 12.59 8.45
N THR A 201 1.36 13.54 8.93
CA THR A 201 1.81 14.91 9.19
C THR A 201 2.86 14.94 10.29
N ASP A 202 2.63 14.21 11.40
CA ASP A 202 3.57 14.11 12.51
C ASP A 202 4.92 13.54 12.06
N GLU A 203 4.90 12.52 11.20
CA GLU A 203 6.14 11.94 10.65
C GLU A 203 6.83 12.87 9.65
N LEU A 204 6.09 13.57 8.80
CA LEU A 204 6.68 14.57 7.89
C LEU A 204 7.31 15.75 8.67
N GLU A 205 6.67 16.22 9.74
CA GLU A 205 7.23 17.24 10.62
C GLU A 205 8.53 16.76 11.29
N ARG A 206 8.55 15.51 11.78
CA ARG A 206 9.76 14.88 12.33
C ARG A 206 10.89 14.79 11.30
N LEU A 207 10.58 14.41 10.06
CA LEU A 207 11.58 14.33 8.98
C LEU A 207 12.13 15.72 8.61
N ARG A 208 11.27 16.75 8.61
CA ARG A 208 11.68 18.14 8.40
C ARG A 208 12.68 18.63 9.45
N GLU A 209 12.48 18.25 10.72
CA GLU A 209 13.39 18.63 11.81
C GLU A 209 14.76 17.95 11.72
N GLN A 210 14.88 16.89 10.92
CA GLN A 210 16.11 16.12 10.72
C GLN A 210 16.85 16.47 9.42
N ALA A 211 16.22 17.26 8.54
CA ALA A 211 16.78 17.67 7.24
C ALA A 211 17.66 18.93 7.37
#